data_0d0641126bae9d0e44f2e2c5b677a238
#
_entry.id   0d0641126bae9d0e44f2e2c5b677a238
#
_cell.length_a   1.000
_cell.length_b   1.000
_cell.length_c   1.000
_cell.angle_alpha   90.00
_cell.angle_beta   90.00
_cell.angle_gamma   90.00
#
_symmetry.space_group_name_H-M   'P 1'
#
loop_
_entity.id
_entity.type
_entity.pdbx_description
1 polymer ?
#
loop_
_entity_poly.entity_id
_entity_poly.type
_entity_poly.pdbx_seq_one_letter_code
_entity_poly.pdbx_strand_id
1 'polypeptide(L)'
;DMVIQNTSLDGKTANITFTIKQEDLKETLRIIEKNKKKINFNKVTHDDKLAKVSIIGAGMISSPGVTHKMFRSLAEEKINILAISTSEIKISVLIREDLTQKAVKKLHSAFGLN
;
A
#
# COMPACT_ATOMS: atom_id res chain seq x y z
N ASP A 1 4.19 -2.05 7.63
CA ASP A 1 4.35 -1.22 6.46
C ASP A 1 4.61 -2.07 5.23
N MET A 2 4.58 -1.46 4.06
CA MET A 2 4.64 -2.20 2.80
C MET A 2 5.99 -2.02 2.13
N VAL A 3 6.53 -3.10 1.56
CA VAL A 3 7.75 -3.07 0.74
C VAL A 3 7.46 -3.81 -0.55
N ILE A 4 7.78 -3.17 -1.67
CA ILE A 4 7.59 -3.74 -3.00
C ILE A 4 8.92 -3.67 -3.74
N GLN A 5 9.32 -4.79 -4.33
CA GLN A 5 10.53 -4.85 -5.12
C GLN A 5 10.19 -5.35 -6.52
N ASN A 6 10.62 -4.59 -7.52
CA ASN A 6 10.45 -4.95 -8.93
C ASN A 6 11.79 -4.97 -9.62
N THR A 7 11.98 -5.95 -10.49
CA THR A 7 13.20 -6.07 -11.31
C THR A 7 12.79 -5.94 -12.76
N SER A 8 13.62 -5.24 -13.57
CA SER A 8 13.35 -5.11 -14.99
C SER A 8 13.46 -6.47 -15.68
N LEU A 9 12.85 -6.59 -16.85
CA LEU A 9 12.83 -7.84 -17.62
C LEU A 9 14.23 -8.35 -17.98
N ASP A 10 15.19 -7.44 -18.19
CA ASP A 10 16.57 -7.80 -18.50
C ASP A 10 17.43 -8.04 -17.25
N GLY A 11 16.86 -7.88 -16.06
CA GLY A 11 17.56 -8.09 -14.80
C GLY A 11 18.57 -7.02 -14.43
N LYS A 12 18.70 -5.95 -15.22
CA LYS A 12 19.75 -4.94 -15.01
C LYS A 12 19.37 -3.86 -14.02
N THR A 13 18.08 -3.59 -13.84
CA THR A 13 17.60 -2.57 -12.92
C THR A 13 16.57 -3.14 -11.96
N ALA A 14 16.48 -2.55 -10.79
CA ALA A 14 15.49 -2.91 -9.79
C ALA A 14 14.99 -1.65 -9.11
N ASN A 15 13.71 -1.66 -8.76
CA ASN A 15 13.08 -0.61 -7.98
C ASN A 15 12.65 -1.16 -6.64
N ILE A 16 12.89 -0.41 -5.58
CA ILE A 16 12.40 -0.73 -4.25
C ILE A 16 11.49 0.40 -3.82
N THR A 17 10.25 0.06 -3.51
CA THR A 17 9.26 1.01 -3.00
C THR A 17 8.83 0.57 -1.62
N PHE A 18 8.79 1.48 -0.68
CA PHE A 18 8.32 1.17 0.66
C PHE A 18 7.49 2.33 1.20
N THR A 19 6.60 2.00 2.15
CA THR A 19 5.77 3.00 2.80
C THR A 19 6.35 3.36 4.15
N ILE A 20 6.19 4.62 4.52
CA ILE A 20 6.58 5.14 5.83
C ILE A 20 5.45 6.03 6.34
N LYS A 21 5.50 6.42 7.58
CA LYS A 21 4.60 7.44 8.10
C LYS A 21 4.95 8.78 7.46
N GLN A 22 3.93 9.57 7.16
CA GLN A 22 4.11 10.86 6.51
C GLN A 22 5.05 11.77 7.31
N GLU A 23 4.99 11.73 8.63
CA GLU A 23 5.83 12.53 9.51
C GLU A 23 7.32 12.15 9.43
N ASP A 24 7.64 10.96 8.94
CA ASP A 24 9.03 10.48 8.84
C ASP A 24 9.66 10.78 7.48
N LEU A 25 8.94 11.42 6.57
CA LEU A 25 9.41 11.61 5.20
C LEU A 25 10.73 12.38 5.12
N LYS A 26 10.82 13.51 5.79
CA LYS A 26 12.03 14.35 5.73
C LYS A 26 13.27 13.61 6.23
N GLU A 27 13.14 12.94 7.36
CA GLU A 27 14.26 12.21 7.96
C GLU A 27 14.66 11.02 7.08
N THR A 28 13.68 10.32 6.51
CA THR A 28 13.95 9.20 5.61
C THR A 28 14.71 9.66 4.37
N LEU A 29 14.27 10.75 3.75
CA LEU A 29 14.96 11.29 2.57
C LEU A 29 16.39 11.72 2.91
N ARG A 30 16.60 12.30 4.08
CA ARG A 30 17.93 12.70 4.55
C ARG A 30 18.85 11.48 4.69
N ILE A 31 18.34 10.43 5.31
CA ILE A 31 19.12 9.20 5.50
C ILE A 31 19.46 8.53 4.18
N ILE A 32 18.50 8.47 3.27
CA ILE A 32 18.71 7.87 1.94
C ILE A 32 19.80 8.65 1.18
N GLU A 33 19.73 9.97 1.17
CA GLU A 33 20.70 10.80 0.46
C GLU A 33 22.09 10.67 1.07
N LYS A 34 22.18 10.60 2.39
CA LYS A 34 23.45 10.42 3.10
C LYS A 34 24.11 9.08 2.75
N ASN A 35 23.32 8.06 2.44
CA ASN A 35 23.81 6.73 2.13
C ASN A 35 23.79 6.42 0.62
N LYS A 36 23.72 7.43 -0.23
CA LYS A 36 23.59 7.27 -1.67
C LYS A 36 24.64 6.34 -2.28
N LYS A 37 25.88 6.50 -1.86
CA LYS A 37 26.97 5.66 -2.39
C LYS A 37 26.86 4.20 -1.97
N LYS A 38 26.39 3.96 -0.75
CA LYS A 38 26.21 2.59 -0.25
C LYS A 38 25.03 1.89 -0.92
N ILE A 39 23.92 2.61 -1.11
CA ILE A 39 22.70 2.07 -1.70
C ILE A 39 22.83 2.00 -3.22
N ASN A 40 23.59 2.92 -3.80
CA ASN A 40 23.86 2.97 -5.23
C ASN A 40 22.60 3.07 -6.07
N PHE A 41 21.78 4.10 -5.80
CA PHE A 41 20.56 4.34 -6.57
C PHE A 41 20.73 5.52 -7.53
N ASN A 42 19.90 5.57 -8.57
CA ASN A 42 19.91 6.66 -9.54
C ASN A 42 19.06 7.83 -9.10
N LYS A 43 17.87 7.58 -8.59
CA LYS A 43 16.97 8.64 -8.12
C LYS A 43 16.01 8.13 -7.06
N VAL A 44 15.51 9.06 -6.27
CA VAL A 44 14.48 8.82 -5.26
C VAL A 44 13.24 9.60 -5.65
N THR A 45 12.09 8.96 -5.60
CA THR A 45 10.80 9.63 -5.76
C THR A 45 9.95 9.34 -4.53
N HIS A 46 9.02 10.22 -4.22
CA HIS A 46 8.12 10.03 -3.09
C HIS A 46 6.75 10.59 -3.39
N ASP A 47 5.76 10.11 -2.64
CA ASP A 47 4.39 10.60 -2.73
C ASP A 47 3.83 10.60 -1.30
N ASP A 48 3.43 11.76 -0.81
CA ASP A 48 2.89 11.93 0.54
C ASP A 48 1.37 12.06 0.56
N LYS A 49 0.70 11.82 -0.57
CA LYS A 49 -0.75 11.92 -0.71
C LYS A 49 -1.41 10.54 -0.77
N LEU A 50 -0.90 9.60 0.01
CA LEU A 50 -1.39 8.23 0.04
C LEU A 50 -1.96 7.88 1.40
N ALA A 51 -2.87 6.92 1.40
CA ALA A 51 -3.44 6.38 2.63
C ALA A 51 -3.47 4.86 2.57
N LYS A 52 -3.27 4.22 3.72
CA LYS A 52 -3.38 2.78 3.84
C LYS A 52 -4.72 2.44 4.50
N VAL A 53 -5.51 1.62 3.82
CA VAL A 53 -6.80 1.13 4.34
C VAL A 53 -6.67 -0.37 4.56
N SER A 54 -7.07 -0.84 5.73
CA SER A 54 -6.90 -2.25 6.12
C SER A 54 -8.20 -2.86 6.58
N ILE A 55 -8.39 -4.15 6.26
CA ILE A 55 -9.40 -4.99 6.87
C ILE A 55 -8.66 -5.94 7.81
N ILE A 56 -9.09 -5.98 9.06
CA ILE A 56 -8.44 -6.79 10.10
C ILE A 56 -9.46 -7.78 10.68
N GLY A 57 -9.05 -9.03 10.81
CA GLY A 57 -9.90 -10.05 11.45
C GLY A 57 -9.19 -11.39 11.54
N ALA A 58 -9.37 -12.08 12.67
CA ALA A 58 -8.74 -13.36 12.91
C ALA A 58 -9.31 -14.43 11.95
N GLY A 59 -8.43 -15.09 11.20
CA GLY A 59 -8.79 -16.21 10.35
C GLY A 59 -9.58 -15.88 9.11
N MET A 60 -9.97 -14.62 8.91
CA MET A 60 -10.82 -14.25 7.77
C MET A 60 -10.07 -14.19 6.44
N ILE A 61 -8.77 -13.95 6.48
CA ILE A 61 -7.98 -13.69 5.28
C ILE A 61 -7.62 -14.97 4.53
N SER A 62 -7.68 -16.11 5.21
CA SER A 62 -7.53 -17.41 4.54
C SER A 62 -8.74 -17.74 3.65
N SER A 63 -9.82 -16.96 3.75
CA SER A 63 -11.01 -17.14 2.92
C SER A 63 -10.87 -16.32 1.63
N PRO A 64 -10.86 -16.96 0.44
CA PRO A 64 -10.78 -16.24 -0.84
C PRO A 64 -11.91 -15.23 -1.02
N GLY A 65 -13.08 -15.50 -0.41
CA GLY A 65 -14.22 -14.61 -0.52
C GLY A 65 -14.01 -13.24 0.08
N VAL A 66 -13.21 -13.13 1.15
CA VAL A 66 -12.93 -11.85 1.79
C VAL A 66 -12.10 -10.96 0.88
N THR A 67 -11.02 -11.48 0.32
CA THR A 67 -10.15 -10.76 -0.58
C THR A 67 -10.90 -10.28 -1.83
N HIS A 68 -11.68 -11.20 -2.44
CA HIS A 68 -12.47 -10.87 -3.61
C HIS A 68 -13.48 -9.77 -3.32
N LYS A 69 -14.17 -9.86 -2.20
CA LYS A 69 -15.17 -8.86 -1.79
C LYS A 69 -14.54 -7.48 -1.58
N MET A 70 -13.37 -7.43 -0.96
CA MET A 70 -12.66 -6.18 -0.75
C MET A 70 -12.30 -5.52 -2.08
N PHE A 71 -11.67 -6.26 -2.97
CA PHE A 71 -11.21 -5.72 -4.24
C PHE A 71 -12.37 -5.32 -5.14
N ARG A 72 -13.41 -6.15 -5.18
CA ARG A 72 -14.62 -5.84 -5.94
C ARG A 72 -15.30 -4.58 -5.45
N SER A 73 -15.41 -4.42 -4.12
CA SER A 73 -16.03 -3.23 -3.53
C SER A 73 -15.28 -1.96 -3.89
N LEU A 74 -13.95 -2.00 -3.84
CA LEU A 74 -13.13 -0.85 -4.22
C LEU A 74 -13.22 -0.55 -5.72
N ALA A 75 -13.26 -1.59 -6.54
CA ALA A 75 -13.41 -1.44 -7.99
C ALA A 75 -14.76 -0.82 -8.35
N GLU A 76 -15.83 -1.19 -7.67
CA GLU A 76 -17.15 -0.62 -7.90
C GLU A 76 -17.17 0.89 -7.66
N GLU A 77 -16.36 1.38 -6.73
CA GLU A 77 -16.22 2.80 -6.44
C GLU A 77 -15.12 3.47 -7.28
N LYS A 78 -14.54 2.73 -8.24
CA LYS A 78 -13.47 3.21 -9.12
C LYS A 78 -12.25 3.71 -8.34
N ILE A 79 -11.95 3.04 -7.23
CA ILE A 79 -10.78 3.33 -6.41
C ILE A 79 -9.61 2.48 -6.91
N ASN A 80 -8.57 3.14 -7.40
CA ASN A 80 -7.37 2.46 -7.87
C ASN A 80 -6.52 2.01 -6.68
N ILE A 81 -6.12 0.74 -6.68
CA ILE A 81 -5.25 0.17 -5.66
C ILE A 81 -3.82 0.28 -6.12
N LEU A 82 -2.99 1.00 -5.37
CA LEU A 82 -1.60 1.26 -5.72
C LEU A 82 -0.65 0.17 -5.21
N ALA A 83 -0.98 -0.45 -4.09
CA ALA A 83 -0.20 -1.53 -3.49
C ALA A 83 -1.07 -2.35 -2.57
N ILE A 84 -0.70 -3.61 -2.37
CA ILE A 84 -1.44 -4.56 -1.53
C ILE A 84 -0.45 -5.27 -0.61
N SER A 85 -0.82 -5.43 0.66
CA SER A 85 -0.08 -6.24 1.62
C SER A 85 -1.06 -7.11 2.38
N THR A 86 -0.71 -8.37 2.58
CA THR A 86 -1.57 -9.31 3.30
C THR A 86 -0.80 -10.01 4.40
N SER A 87 -1.51 -10.37 5.46
CA SER A 87 -1.01 -11.22 6.53
C SER A 87 -2.15 -12.15 6.95
N GLU A 88 -1.92 -12.99 7.95
CA GLU A 88 -2.96 -13.93 8.41
C GLU A 88 -4.21 -13.25 8.94
N ILE A 89 -4.08 -12.03 9.44
CA ILE A 89 -5.19 -11.31 10.07
C ILE A 89 -5.54 -9.98 9.40
N LYS A 90 -4.82 -9.61 8.33
CA LYS A 90 -4.96 -8.26 7.77
C LYS A 90 -4.73 -8.23 6.28
N ILE A 91 -5.60 -7.52 5.55
CA ILE A 91 -5.39 -7.14 4.15
C ILE A 91 -5.33 -5.62 4.13
N SER A 92 -4.24 -5.08 3.60
CA SER A 92 -4.04 -3.64 3.49
C SER A 92 -3.89 -3.23 2.04
N VAL A 93 -4.50 -2.11 1.67
CA VAL A 93 -4.34 -1.52 0.35
C VAL A 93 -3.86 -0.08 0.49
N LEU A 94 -3.03 0.34 -0.45
CA LEU A 94 -2.57 1.72 -0.54
C LEU A 94 -3.37 2.40 -1.65
N ILE A 95 -3.97 3.53 -1.33
CA ILE A 95 -4.82 4.29 -2.25
C ILE A 95 -4.46 5.77 -2.15
N ARG A 96 -5.01 6.58 -3.06
CA ARG A 96 -4.87 8.03 -2.95
C ARG A 96 -5.58 8.52 -1.69
N GLU A 97 -4.95 9.43 -0.98
CA GLU A 97 -5.44 9.94 0.30
C GLU A 97 -6.86 10.53 0.21
N ASP A 98 -7.16 11.22 -0.88
CA ASP A 98 -8.47 11.85 -1.07
C ASP A 98 -9.62 10.84 -1.26
N LEU A 99 -9.32 9.57 -1.43
CA LEU A 99 -10.32 8.51 -1.57
C LEU A 99 -10.55 7.72 -0.29
N THR A 100 -9.88 8.09 0.81
CA THR A 100 -9.92 7.34 2.07
C THR A 100 -11.34 7.18 2.62
N GLN A 101 -12.09 8.27 2.73
CA GLN A 101 -13.44 8.22 3.28
C GLN A 101 -14.36 7.37 2.43
N LYS A 102 -14.26 7.50 1.11
CA LYS A 102 -15.05 6.74 0.17
C LYS A 102 -14.75 5.23 0.31
N ALA A 103 -13.47 4.87 0.41
CA ALA A 103 -13.04 3.48 0.57
C ALA A 103 -13.54 2.89 1.88
N VAL A 104 -13.34 3.60 3.00
CA VAL A 104 -13.76 3.12 4.32
C VAL A 104 -15.26 2.93 4.37
N LYS A 105 -16.01 3.90 3.88
CA LYS A 105 -17.48 3.82 3.86
C LYS A 105 -17.97 2.62 3.04
N LYS A 106 -17.41 2.43 1.85
CA LYS A 106 -17.79 1.32 0.99
C LYS A 106 -17.48 -0.03 1.63
N LEU A 107 -16.32 -0.18 2.22
CA LEU A 107 -15.92 -1.44 2.87
C LEU A 107 -16.74 -1.71 4.12
N HIS A 108 -17.04 -0.70 4.92
CA HIS A 108 -17.95 -0.85 6.05
C HIS A 108 -19.28 -1.42 5.62
N SER A 109 -19.87 -0.84 4.58
CA SER A 109 -21.15 -1.30 4.04
C SER A 109 -21.04 -2.71 3.49
N ALA A 110 -20.01 -2.99 2.69
CA ALA A 110 -19.85 -4.28 2.04
C ALA A 110 -19.66 -5.43 3.03
N PHE A 111 -19.03 -5.16 4.17
CA PHE A 111 -18.81 -6.19 5.21
C PHE A 111 -19.82 -6.12 6.36
N GLY A 112 -20.87 -5.32 6.22
CA GLY A 112 -21.94 -5.27 7.21
C GLY A 112 -21.56 -4.67 8.55
N LEU A 113 -20.61 -3.74 8.56
CA LEU A 113 -20.11 -3.13 9.78
C LEU A 113 -20.81 -1.81 10.15
N ASN A 114 -21.95 -1.54 9.58
CA ASN A 114 -22.70 -0.30 9.82
C ASN A 114 -23.28 -0.25 11.24
#